data_9c27116abe0659aa0e5735f58d858d91
#
_entry.id   9c27116abe0659aa0e5735f58d858d91
#
_cell.length_a   1.000
_cell.length_b   1.000
_cell.length_c   1.000
_cell.angle_alpha   90.00
_cell.angle_beta   90.00
_cell.angle_gamma   90.00
#
_symmetry.space_group_name_H-M   'P 1'
#
loop_
_entity.id
_entity.type
_entity.pdbx_description
1 polymer ?
#
loop_
_entity_poly.entity_id
_entity_poly.type
_entity_poly.pdbx_seq_one_letter_code
_entity_poly.pdbx_strand_id
1 'polypeptide(L)'
;SVIPLLKISSVLIIIIGLGNVFGTQYMIAVGKNKEYTISVCVGAVVNFILNLILIPKYSALGAVIATVSAELSIALIQLWCSREILDFSWIKETYKYWVSGIIMLLVVRLLDIGTHRNVLILIRQIAGGMTVYFVMLLILRDKMLKNAFQTVKNRLKKSS
;
A
#
# COMPACT_ATOMS: atom_id res chain seq x y z
N SER A 1 17.55 14.57 -11.91
CA SER A 1 16.40 15.12 -11.20
C SER A 1 15.75 14.05 -10.31
N VAL A 2 15.40 14.39 -9.08
CA VAL A 2 14.84 13.45 -8.08
C VAL A 2 13.37 13.11 -8.39
N ILE A 3 12.70 13.94 -9.16
CA ILE A 3 11.26 13.82 -9.45
C ILE A 3 10.87 12.48 -10.12
N PRO A 4 11.55 11.98 -11.17
CA PRO A 4 11.20 10.70 -11.77
C PRO A 4 11.45 9.52 -10.82
N LEU A 5 12.48 9.60 -9.96
CA LEU A 5 12.75 8.58 -8.93
C LEU A 5 11.57 8.45 -7.96
N LEU A 6 11.06 9.58 -7.45
CA LEU A 6 9.93 9.60 -6.52
C LEU A 6 8.63 9.08 -7.16
N LYS A 7 8.39 9.41 -8.44
CA LYS A 7 7.22 8.90 -9.18
C LYS A 7 7.25 7.39 -9.34
N ILE A 8 8.40 6.82 -9.68
CA ILE A 8 8.55 5.37 -9.82
C ILE A 8 8.47 4.70 -8.45
N SER A 9 9.12 5.28 -7.44
CA SER A 9 9.07 4.74 -6.07
C SER A 9 7.67 4.78 -5.45
N SER A 10 6.77 5.68 -5.87
CA SER A 10 5.40 5.70 -5.38
C SER A 10 4.60 4.44 -5.79
N VAL A 11 4.92 3.84 -6.93
CA VAL A 11 4.33 2.57 -7.37
C VAL A 11 4.75 1.42 -6.46
N LEU A 12 5.98 1.47 -5.93
CA LEU A 12 6.51 0.49 -4.98
C LEU A 12 5.62 0.32 -3.75
N ILE A 13 5.04 1.39 -3.23
CA ILE A 13 4.17 1.35 -2.04
C ILE A 13 2.95 0.45 -2.30
N ILE A 14 2.36 0.53 -3.48
CA ILE A 14 1.21 -0.32 -3.86
C ILE A 14 1.64 -1.77 -4.02
N ILE A 15 2.77 -2.02 -4.69
CA ILE A 15 3.27 -3.38 -4.93
C ILE A 15 3.65 -4.06 -3.61
N ILE A 16 4.39 -3.37 -2.74
CA ILE A 16 4.76 -3.88 -1.41
C ILE A 16 3.51 -4.11 -0.56
N GLY A 17 2.50 -3.22 -0.64
CA GLY A 17 1.22 -3.39 0.04
C GLY A 17 0.53 -4.69 -0.37
N LEU A 18 0.46 -4.97 -1.66
CA LEU A 18 -0.09 -6.23 -2.19
C LEU A 18 0.72 -7.45 -1.74
N GLY A 19 2.04 -7.38 -1.84
CA GLY A 19 2.94 -8.44 -1.37
C GLY A 19 2.77 -8.74 0.12
N ASN A 20 2.59 -7.72 0.96
CA ASN A 20 2.32 -7.92 2.39
C ASN A 20 0.98 -8.62 2.64
N VAL A 21 -0.07 -8.27 1.91
CA VAL A 21 -1.38 -8.92 2.07
C VAL A 21 -1.32 -10.39 1.68
N PHE A 22 -0.79 -10.70 0.50
CA PHE A 22 -0.76 -12.08 0.01
C PHE A 22 0.37 -12.90 0.63
N GLY A 23 1.55 -12.31 0.83
CA GLY A 23 2.70 -12.99 1.40
C GLY A 23 2.61 -13.12 2.92
N THR A 24 2.77 -12.01 3.62
CA THR A 24 2.95 -12.04 5.09
C THR A 24 1.65 -12.37 5.81
N GLN A 25 0.53 -11.76 5.42
CA GLN A 25 -0.73 -11.93 6.14
C GLN A 25 -1.44 -13.24 5.78
N TYR A 26 -1.36 -13.68 4.52
CA TYR A 26 -2.03 -14.90 4.10
C TYR A 26 -1.10 -16.11 4.09
N MET A 27 -0.05 -16.14 3.27
CA MET A 27 0.76 -17.34 3.07
C MET A 27 1.39 -17.84 4.37
N ILE A 28 1.88 -16.93 5.22
CA ILE A 28 2.45 -17.30 6.52
C ILE A 28 1.35 -17.81 7.46
N ALA A 29 0.17 -17.17 7.48
CA ALA A 29 -0.94 -17.57 8.34
C ALA A 29 -1.51 -18.96 7.98
N VAL A 30 -1.49 -19.33 6.69
CA VAL A 30 -1.96 -20.65 6.19
C VAL A 30 -0.84 -21.71 6.19
N GLY A 31 0.39 -21.34 6.58
CA GLY A 31 1.52 -22.27 6.64
C GLY A 31 2.24 -22.51 5.31
N LYS A 32 1.94 -21.72 4.24
CA LYS A 32 2.65 -21.78 2.94
C LYS A 32 4.02 -21.06 3.00
N ASN A 33 4.81 -21.37 4.04
CA ASN A 33 6.09 -20.69 4.30
C ASN A 33 7.14 -20.98 3.23
N LYS A 34 7.11 -22.16 2.62
CA LYS A 34 8.04 -22.55 1.54
C LYS A 34 7.83 -21.69 0.31
N GLU A 35 6.60 -21.56 -0.15
CA GLU A 35 6.21 -20.76 -1.32
C GLU A 35 6.51 -19.27 -1.08
N TYR A 36 6.25 -18.79 0.13
CA TYR A 36 6.64 -17.44 0.54
C TYR A 36 8.16 -17.23 0.42
N THR A 37 8.95 -18.12 0.99
CA THR A 37 10.42 -18.04 0.94
C THR A 37 10.93 -18.10 -0.50
N ILE A 38 10.38 -19.00 -1.33
CA ILE A 38 10.74 -19.10 -2.75
C ILE A 38 10.45 -17.79 -3.47
N SER A 39 9.29 -17.17 -3.23
CA SER A 39 8.94 -15.89 -3.87
C SER A 39 9.94 -14.79 -3.55
N VAL A 40 10.34 -14.70 -2.28
CA VAL A 40 11.34 -13.70 -1.82
C VAL A 40 12.72 -13.98 -2.40
N CYS A 41 13.15 -15.25 -2.46
CA CYS A 41 14.42 -15.65 -3.08
C CYS A 41 14.44 -15.30 -4.58
N VAL A 42 13.36 -15.57 -5.31
CA VAL A 42 13.25 -15.20 -6.74
C VAL A 42 13.34 -13.68 -6.89
N GLY A 43 12.65 -12.91 -6.07
CA GLY A 43 12.74 -11.46 -6.08
C GLY A 43 14.16 -10.94 -5.82
N ALA A 44 14.87 -11.54 -4.86
CA ALA A 44 16.27 -11.20 -4.57
C ALA A 44 17.19 -11.45 -5.76
N VAL A 45 17.03 -12.59 -6.45
CA VAL A 45 17.80 -12.92 -7.66
C VAL A 45 17.48 -11.94 -8.79
N VAL A 46 16.19 -11.64 -9.03
CA VAL A 46 15.77 -10.65 -10.03
C VAL A 46 16.37 -9.27 -9.71
N ASN A 47 16.28 -8.83 -8.45
CA ASN A 47 16.86 -7.57 -8.00
C ASN A 47 18.37 -7.51 -8.28
N PHE A 48 19.09 -8.56 -7.90
CA PHE A 48 20.53 -8.62 -8.07
C PHE A 48 20.94 -8.56 -9.56
N ILE A 49 20.32 -9.38 -10.40
CA ILE A 49 20.63 -9.41 -11.84
C ILE A 49 20.31 -8.06 -12.49
N LEU A 50 19.13 -7.49 -12.21
CA LEU A 50 18.74 -6.22 -12.80
C LEU A 50 19.62 -5.06 -12.32
N ASN A 51 20.05 -5.05 -11.06
CA ASN A 51 21.00 -4.06 -10.55
C ASN A 51 22.32 -4.12 -11.28
N LEU A 52 22.88 -5.30 -11.52
CA LEU A 52 24.12 -5.46 -12.27
C LEU A 52 24.04 -4.90 -13.70
N ILE A 53 22.87 -5.01 -14.34
CA ILE A 53 22.67 -4.57 -15.73
C ILE A 53 22.30 -3.08 -15.80
N LEU A 54 21.41 -2.61 -14.90
CA LEU A 54 20.79 -1.30 -14.99
C LEU A 54 21.56 -0.20 -14.26
N ILE A 55 22.25 -0.50 -13.16
CA ILE A 55 23.01 0.53 -12.42
C ILE A 55 24.13 1.12 -13.28
N PRO A 56 24.94 0.33 -14.02
CA PRO A 56 25.99 0.91 -14.87
C PRO A 56 25.46 1.82 -15.97
N LYS A 57 24.20 1.59 -16.43
CA LYS A 57 23.60 2.35 -17.53
C LYS A 57 22.79 3.57 -17.05
N TYR A 58 22.09 3.42 -15.94
CA TYR A 58 21.08 4.39 -15.47
C TYR A 58 21.31 4.89 -14.04
N SER A 59 22.39 4.48 -13.39
CA SER A 59 22.74 4.88 -12.01
C SER A 59 21.58 4.65 -11.05
N ALA A 60 21.17 5.67 -10.29
CA ALA A 60 20.08 5.58 -9.31
C ALA A 60 18.73 5.19 -9.91
N LEU A 61 18.44 5.59 -11.15
CA LEU A 61 17.22 5.18 -11.86
C LEU A 61 17.21 3.67 -12.12
N GLY A 62 18.37 3.12 -12.49
CA GLY A 62 18.51 1.68 -12.68
C GLY A 62 18.23 0.88 -11.42
N ALA A 63 18.70 1.34 -10.27
CA ALA A 63 18.43 0.71 -8.98
C ALA A 63 16.95 0.71 -8.62
N VAL A 64 16.25 1.84 -8.83
CA VAL A 64 14.81 1.94 -8.55
C VAL A 64 14.00 1.01 -9.46
N ILE A 65 14.33 0.95 -10.77
CA ILE A 65 13.66 0.04 -11.71
C ILE A 65 13.88 -1.42 -11.31
N ALA A 66 15.12 -1.79 -10.94
CA ALA A 66 15.43 -3.12 -10.48
C ALA A 66 14.62 -3.53 -9.24
N THR A 67 14.52 -2.62 -8.27
CA THR A 67 13.73 -2.85 -7.04
C THR A 67 12.24 -3.00 -7.35
N VAL A 68 11.66 -2.13 -8.18
CA VAL A 68 10.25 -2.24 -8.58
C VAL A 68 9.97 -3.56 -9.29
N SER A 69 10.87 -3.98 -10.19
CA SER A 69 10.72 -5.24 -10.94
C SER A 69 10.82 -6.47 -10.02
N ALA A 70 11.71 -6.42 -9.04
CA ALA A 70 11.87 -7.48 -8.05
C ALA A 70 10.62 -7.63 -7.17
N GLU A 71 10.13 -6.52 -6.60
CA GLU A 71 8.93 -6.49 -5.78
C GLU A 71 7.69 -6.94 -6.58
N LEU A 72 7.58 -6.52 -7.84
CA LEU A 72 6.53 -6.97 -8.73
C LEU A 72 6.59 -8.49 -8.95
N SER A 73 7.78 -9.05 -9.14
CA SER A 73 7.99 -10.49 -9.29
C SER A 73 7.56 -11.25 -8.04
N ILE A 74 7.92 -10.75 -6.85
CA ILE A 74 7.49 -11.31 -5.55
C ILE A 74 5.97 -11.29 -5.46
N ALA A 75 5.36 -10.12 -5.68
CA ALA A 75 3.91 -9.93 -5.56
C ALA A 75 3.13 -10.84 -6.54
N LEU A 76 3.61 -11.00 -7.78
CA LEU A 76 2.99 -11.87 -8.77
C LEU A 76 3.05 -13.35 -8.38
N ILE A 77 4.20 -13.83 -7.87
CA ILE A 77 4.33 -15.22 -7.40
C ILE A 77 3.41 -15.45 -6.20
N GLN A 78 3.39 -14.53 -5.23
CA GLN A 78 2.54 -14.62 -4.05
C GLN A 78 1.06 -14.59 -4.41
N LEU A 79 0.65 -13.73 -5.34
CA LEU A 79 -0.70 -13.68 -5.87
C LEU A 79 -1.10 -14.99 -6.53
N TRP A 80 -0.22 -15.58 -7.36
CA TRP A 80 -0.46 -16.85 -8.03
C TRP A 80 -0.58 -18.02 -7.05
N CYS A 81 0.27 -18.08 -6.04
CA CYS A 81 0.21 -19.11 -4.98
C CYS A 81 -1.00 -18.93 -4.06
N SER A 82 -1.57 -17.72 -4.00
CA SER A 82 -2.73 -17.38 -3.17
C SER A 82 -4.05 -17.38 -3.93
N ARG A 83 -4.06 -17.79 -5.21
CA ARG A 83 -5.24 -17.76 -6.11
C ARG A 83 -6.47 -18.50 -5.58
N GLU A 84 -6.28 -19.46 -4.68
CA GLU A 84 -7.37 -20.24 -4.07
C GLU A 84 -8.31 -19.38 -3.21
N ILE A 85 -7.84 -18.21 -2.73
CA ILE A 85 -8.62 -17.28 -1.91
C ILE A 85 -9.21 -16.13 -2.74
N LEU A 86 -8.87 -16.03 -4.02
CA LEU A 86 -9.38 -14.98 -4.89
C LEU A 86 -10.87 -15.19 -5.21
N ASP A 87 -11.68 -15.39 -4.18
CA ASP A 87 -13.12 -15.19 -4.27
C ASP A 87 -13.37 -13.68 -4.45
N PHE A 88 -13.97 -13.31 -5.56
CA PHE A 88 -14.26 -11.92 -5.91
C PHE A 88 -15.16 -11.20 -4.88
N SER A 89 -15.59 -11.87 -3.83
CA SER A 89 -16.41 -11.30 -2.76
C SER A 89 -15.66 -10.22 -1.95
N TRP A 90 -14.33 -10.35 -1.78
CA TRP A 90 -13.51 -9.36 -1.09
C TRP A 90 -13.43 -8.01 -1.82
N ILE A 91 -13.54 -8.00 -3.17
CA ILE A 91 -13.59 -6.76 -3.96
C ILE A 91 -14.82 -5.95 -3.58
N LYS A 92 -15.97 -6.62 -3.35
CA LYS A 92 -17.22 -5.95 -2.91
C LYS A 92 -17.13 -5.35 -1.50
N GLU A 93 -16.24 -5.84 -0.65
CA GLU A 93 -16.02 -5.23 0.66
C GLU A 93 -14.93 -4.14 0.62
N THR A 94 -13.99 -4.26 -0.31
CA THR A 94 -12.83 -3.36 -0.43
C THR A 94 -13.14 -2.08 -1.21
N TYR A 95 -14.21 -2.03 -2.03
CA TYR A 95 -14.53 -0.85 -2.85
C TYR A 95 -14.67 0.45 -2.02
N LYS A 96 -15.12 0.35 -0.78
CA LYS A 96 -15.28 1.48 0.14
C LYS A 96 -13.96 2.21 0.39
N TYR A 97 -12.88 1.46 0.56
CA TYR A 97 -11.54 2.01 0.80
C TYR A 97 -11.00 2.69 -0.45
N TRP A 98 -11.26 2.12 -1.63
CA TRP A 98 -10.87 2.71 -2.91
C TRP A 98 -11.61 4.02 -3.17
N VAL A 99 -12.93 4.04 -2.96
CA VAL A 99 -13.75 5.25 -3.10
C VAL A 99 -13.29 6.33 -2.12
N SER A 100 -13.08 5.98 -0.86
CA SER A 100 -12.59 6.93 0.16
C SER A 100 -11.21 7.48 -0.19
N GLY A 101 -10.30 6.65 -0.71
CA GLY A 101 -8.96 7.05 -1.16
C GLY A 101 -9.00 8.00 -2.36
N ILE A 102 -9.85 7.72 -3.35
CA ILE A 102 -10.02 8.58 -4.53
C ILE A 102 -10.58 9.94 -4.12
N ILE A 103 -11.61 9.98 -3.26
CA ILE A 103 -12.21 11.23 -2.77
C ILE A 103 -11.17 12.02 -1.96
N MET A 104 -10.41 11.36 -1.08
CA MET A 104 -9.31 11.98 -0.35
C MET A 104 -8.31 12.63 -1.31
N LEU A 105 -7.90 11.91 -2.36
CA LEU A 105 -6.95 12.40 -3.35
C LEU A 105 -7.48 13.63 -4.10
N LEU A 106 -8.76 13.62 -4.48
CA LEU A 106 -9.41 14.76 -5.13
C LEU A 106 -9.45 15.97 -4.21
N VAL A 107 -9.84 15.80 -2.95
CA VAL A 107 -9.90 16.90 -1.98
C VAL A 107 -8.51 17.48 -1.71
N VAL A 108 -7.49 16.63 -1.52
CA VAL A 108 -6.10 17.09 -1.32
C VAL A 108 -5.61 17.86 -2.54
N ARG A 109 -5.95 17.42 -3.76
CA ARG A 109 -5.63 18.14 -5.00
C ARG A 109 -6.34 19.50 -5.10
N LEU A 110 -7.59 19.58 -4.66
CA LEU A 110 -8.34 20.85 -4.62
C LEU A 110 -7.79 21.81 -3.56
N LEU A 111 -7.23 21.30 -2.47
CA LEU A 111 -6.58 22.10 -1.42
C LEU A 111 -5.17 22.59 -1.83
N ASP A 112 -4.61 22.06 -2.92
CA ASP A 112 -3.28 22.44 -3.44
C ASP A 112 -3.28 23.72 -4.28
N ILE A 113 -4.31 24.56 -4.16
CA ILE A 113 -4.42 25.84 -4.84
C ILE A 113 -3.57 26.89 -4.08
N GLY A 114 -2.23 26.80 -4.21
CA GLY A 114 -1.35 27.80 -3.59
C GLY A 114 0.10 27.69 -4.06
N THR A 115 0.64 28.80 -4.55
CA THR A 115 1.94 28.93 -5.21
C THR A 115 3.16 28.79 -4.28
N HIS A 116 2.98 28.70 -2.97
CA HIS A 116 4.07 28.62 -2.01
C HIS A 116 4.05 27.27 -1.26
N ARG A 117 5.07 26.44 -1.52
CA ARG A 117 5.32 25.17 -0.82
C ARG A 117 5.89 25.43 0.58
N ASN A 118 5.03 25.74 1.54
CA ASN A 118 5.40 25.85 2.95
C ASN A 118 5.05 24.54 3.69
N VAL A 119 5.87 24.19 4.70
CA VAL A 119 5.63 23.01 5.56
C VAL A 119 4.22 23.02 6.17
N LEU A 120 3.68 24.20 6.49
CA LEU A 120 2.32 24.38 6.99
C LEU A 120 1.23 23.91 6.00
N ILE A 121 1.44 24.12 4.70
CA ILE A 121 0.52 23.64 3.65
C ILE A 121 0.54 22.13 3.61
N LEU A 122 1.71 21.49 3.70
CA LEU A 122 1.85 20.06 3.75
C LEU A 122 1.13 19.46 4.97
N ILE A 123 1.30 20.04 6.15
CA ILE A 123 0.60 19.60 7.38
C ILE A 123 -0.92 19.72 7.20
N ARG A 124 -1.40 20.84 6.63
CA ARG A 124 -2.83 21.03 6.34
C ARG A 124 -3.38 20.01 5.35
N GLN A 125 -2.63 19.68 4.30
CA GLN A 125 -3.01 18.67 3.31
C GLN A 125 -3.09 17.28 3.93
N ILE A 126 -2.11 16.90 4.75
CA ILE A 126 -2.10 15.61 5.46
C ILE A 126 -3.27 15.54 6.44
N ALA A 127 -3.47 16.55 7.28
CA ALA A 127 -4.56 16.58 8.25
C ALA A 127 -5.93 16.58 7.57
N GLY A 128 -6.11 17.38 6.51
CA GLY A 128 -7.34 17.41 5.71
C GLY A 128 -7.61 16.08 5.03
N GLY A 129 -6.59 15.47 4.41
CA GLY A 129 -6.70 14.15 3.78
C GLY A 129 -7.10 13.06 4.77
N MET A 130 -6.46 13.00 5.94
CA MET A 130 -6.83 12.06 7.00
C MET A 130 -8.29 12.25 7.45
N THR A 131 -8.69 13.49 7.71
CA THR A 131 -10.04 13.79 8.17
C THR A 131 -11.09 13.36 7.13
N VAL A 132 -10.88 13.69 5.86
CA VAL A 132 -11.78 13.31 4.76
C VAL A 132 -11.88 11.79 4.64
N TYR A 133 -10.74 11.08 4.70
CA TYR A 133 -10.71 9.62 4.62
C TYR A 133 -11.50 8.98 5.77
N PHE A 134 -11.30 9.43 7.01
CA PHE A 134 -12.02 8.94 8.18
C PHE A 134 -13.53 9.22 8.10
N VAL A 135 -13.92 10.44 7.71
CA VAL A 135 -15.33 10.82 7.54
C VAL A 135 -15.98 9.96 6.47
N MET A 136 -15.32 9.71 5.34
CA MET A 136 -15.87 8.86 4.29
C MET A 136 -16.05 7.41 4.74
N LEU A 137 -15.11 6.85 5.50
CA LEU A 137 -15.26 5.50 6.07
C LEU A 137 -16.41 5.42 7.09
N LEU A 138 -16.66 6.48 7.87
CA LEU A 138 -17.80 6.57 8.77
C LEU A 138 -19.13 6.62 8.00
N ILE A 139 -19.20 7.42 6.92
CA ILE A 139 -20.38 7.53 6.05
C ILE A 139 -20.68 6.18 5.38
N LEU A 140 -19.66 5.48 4.88
CA LEU A 140 -19.79 4.17 4.24
C LEU A 140 -20.06 3.03 5.24
N ARG A 141 -20.27 3.36 6.51
CA ARG A 141 -20.60 2.42 7.61
C ARG A 141 -19.68 1.20 7.62
N ASP A 142 -18.38 1.43 7.66
CA ASP A 142 -17.40 0.34 7.68
C ASP A 142 -17.54 -0.49 8.96
N LYS A 143 -17.62 -1.83 8.80
CA LYS A 143 -17.78 -2.78 9.92
C LYS A 143 -16.56 -2.77 10.86
N MET A 144 -15.36 -2.58 10.32
CA MET A 144 -14.13 -2.54 11.12
C MET A 144 -14.07 -1.32 12.03
N LEU A 145 -14.45 -0.14 11.53
CA LEU A 145 -14.52 1.08 12.33
C LEU A 145 -15.57 0.97 13.45
N LYS A 146 -16.73 0.39 13.16
CA LYS A 146 -17.76 0.13 14.20
C LYS A 146 -17.25 -0.79 15.30
N ASN A 147 -16.57 -1.88 14.93
CA ASN A 147 -16.00 -2.83 15.88
C ASN A 147 -14.88 -2.20 16.71
N ALA A 148 -13.99 -1.40 16.08
CA ALA A 148 -12.95 -0.66 16.78
C ALA A 148 -13.54 0.33 17.81
N PHE A 149 -14.56 1.09 17.40
CA PHE A 149 -15.27 2.03 18.29
C PHE A 149 -15.96 1.33 19.46
N GLN A 150 -16.62 0.18 19.22
CA GLN A 150 -17.23 -0.61 20.26
C GLN A 150 -16.18 -1.19 21.23
N THR A 151 -15.06 -1.65 20.73
CA THR A 151 -13.97 -2.18 21.55
C THR A 151 -13.37 -1.10 22.46
N VAL A 152 -13.13 0.09 21.92
CA VAL A 152 -12.65 1.24 22.72
C VAL A 152 -13.67 1.65 23.76
N LYS A 153 -14.96 1.76 23.40
CA LYS A 153 -16.05 2.09 24.32
C LYS A 153 -16.18 1.06 25.46
N ASN A 154 -16.05 -0.22 25.13
CA ASN A 154 -16.11 -1.30 26.13
C ASN A 154 -14.90 -1.28 27.07
N ARG A 155 -13.71 -0.95 26.58
CA ARG A 155 -12.51 -0.80 27.41
C ARG A 155 -12.61 0.40 28.36
N LEU A 156 -13.10 1.54 27.88
CA LEU A 156 -13.33 2.73 28.72
C LEU A 156 -14.38 2.47 29.81
N LYS A 157 -15.44 1.69 29.49
CA LYS A 157 -16.48 1.35 30.48
C LYS A 157 -16.00 0.32 31.53
N LYS A 158 -14.93 -0.42 31.25
CA LYS A 158 -14.34 -1.39 32.18
C LYS A 158 -13.26 -0.77 33.07
N SER A 159 -12.79 0.43 32.74
CA SER A 159 -11.78 1.21 33.48
C SER A 159 -12.39 2.28 34.38
N SER A 160 -13.72 2.47 34.30
CA SER A 160 -14.52 3.31 35.22
C SER A 160 -15.36 2.43 36.15
#